data_afea8386faae79129566d5288b554609
#
_entry.id   afea8386faae79129566d5288b554609
#
_cell.length_a   1.000
_cell.length_b   1.000
_cell.length_c   1.000
_cell.angle_alpha   90.00
_cell.angle_beta   90.00
_cell.angle_gamma   90.00
#
_symmetry.space_group_name_H-M   'P 1'
#
loop_
_entity.id
_entity.type
_entity.pdbx_description
1 polymer ?
#
loop_
_entity_poly.entity_id
_entity_poly.type
_entity_poly.pdbx_seq_one_letter_code
_entity_poly.pdbx_strand_id
1 'polypeptide(L)'
;MPEPRVGRVLSAAEPAGVLLRRPRRERGDRRPEVRLQISLDPVTYDGFLDVGFTRNFASSQAYQERYQNIANIIPSEADKGLSFKKQPGDVYDWLGFEAYDLIFQFLKEAAEDPSIELDVFAYDLNEPDIVARLEQLGPRLRAIIDDSSKKKNGKTTGHGATGSAESKAAKRLGASAGKDNVRRTHFKNLQHHKVFIAKRDGQPFKVLAGSTNFSFRGIYIQANNVLVFDEPSIAGLFGKVFDSAFKDPSAFNSDELASKWYLVHADGKPPVHFCFAPHKSSDLSLNPVRGAIDQATSSVFYSVAFLNQIKSGPTKEAFDRLMTRPVFSYGVVDSRGNLEIKKPDSSTGLVDFAYLAENAPEPFKSEWSGGKGINIHHKFVVTDFSLPTAKVFTGSSNLAPSGETGNGDHLIMIEDRKVATGYAIEALRIFDHLHFRSRMRDASKEKKGGKKPKEPLALRKPKAISGKEAWFEEYYVPGSQHEGDRKLFSQ
;
A
#
# COMPACT_ATOMS: atom_id res chain seq x y z
N MET A 1 -7.92 30.13 -13.61
CA MET A 1 -6.77 29.71 -12.80
C MET A 1 -7.31 29.29 -11.45
N PRO A 2 -7.19 28.05 -10.99
CA PRO A 2 -7.56 27.68 -9.62
C PRO A 2 -6.48 28.22 -8.67
N GLU A 3 -6.92 28.82 -7.59
CA GLU A 3 -6.06 29.31 -6.51
C GLU A 3 -5.26 28.14 -5.90
N PRO A 4 -3.99 28.36 -5.52
CA PRO A 4 -3.20 27.33 -4.87
C PRO A 4 -3.85 27.00 -3.51
N ARG A 5 -4.18 25.74 -3.28
CA ARG A 5 -4.60 25.25 -1.97
C ARG A 5 -3.45 25.48 -0.99
N VAL A 6 -3.64 26.41 -0.09
CA VAL A 6 -2.74 26.64 1.05
C VAL A 6 -2.70 25.35 1.86
N GLY A 7 -1.55 24.71 1.91
CA GLY A 7 -1.30 23.56 2.75
C GLY A 7 -1.68 23.89 4.21
N ARG A 8 -2.56 23.09 4.80
CA ARG A 8 -2.84 23.18 6.22
C ARG A 8 -1.58 22.77 6.98
N VAL A 9 -0.85 23.76 7.45
CA VAL A 9 0.09 23.55 8.55
C VAL A 9 -0.75 23.20 9.77
N LEU A 10 -0.81 21.94 10.11
CA LEU A 10 -1.30 21.52 11.42
C LEU A 10 -0.22 21.90 12.42
N SER A 11 -0.25 23.14 12.92
CA SER A 11 0.34 23.40 14.22
C SER A 11 -0.35 22.44 15.19
N ALA A 12 0.43 21.70 15.97
CA ALA A 12 -0.11 20.90 17.05
C ALA A 12 -0.95 21.84 17.93
N ALA A 13 -2.26 21.84 17.73
CA ALA A 13 -3.18 22.48 18.62
C ALA A 13 -3.09 21.70 19.93
N GLU A 14 -2.68 22.35 20.98
CA GLU A 14 -2.75 21.82 22.34
C GLU A 14 -4.19 21.33 22.58
N PRO A 15 -4.37 20.14 23.18
CA PRO A 15 -5.69 19.71 23.60
C PRO A 15 -6.20 20.72 24.62
N ALA A 16 -7.33 21.32 24.32
CA ALA A 16 -8.02 22.23 25.23
C ALA A 16 -8.35 21.50 26.54
N GLY A 17 -7.81 22.00 27.62
CA GLY A 17 -8.36 21.85 28.95
C GLY A 17 -7.73 20.80 29.83
N VAL A 18 -6.62 21.12 30.48
CA VAL A 18 -6.48 21.08 31.96
C VAL A 18 -5.38 22.09 32.32
N LEU A 19 -5.76 23.25 32.75
CA LEU A 19 -4.86 24.23 33.33
C LEU A 19 -4.44 23.75 34.73
N LEU A 20 -3.42 22.94 34.81
CA LEU A 20 -2.63 22.81 36.03
C LEU A 20 -1.66 23.99 36.10
N ARG A 21 -2.00 25.00 36.90
CA ARG A 21 -1.09 26.08 37.24
C ARG A 21 0.18 25.47 37.84
N ARG A 22 1.28 25.47 37.09
CA ARG A 22 2.62 25.24 37.64
C ARG A 22 3.15 26.53 38.23
N PRO A 23 3.87 26.47 39.37
CA PRO A 23 4.48 27.65 39.97
C PRO A 23 5.53 28.23 38.99
N ARG A 24 5.59 29.58 38.91
CA ARG A 24 6.62 30.31 38.19
C ARG A 24 7.99 29.82 38.60
N ARG A 25 8.73 29.19 37.67
CA ARG A 25 10.17 28.98 37.80
C ARG A 25 10.90 30.14 37.12
N GLU A 26 11.92 30.60 37.78
CA GLU A 26 12.77 31.70 37.36
C GLU A 26 13.47 31.45 36.00
N ARG A 27 13.74 32.56 35.30
CA ARG A 27 14.47 32.62 34.03
C ARG A 27 15.85 31.98 34.17
N GLY A 28 16.14 30.92 33.43
CA GLY A 28 17.50 30.41 33.33
C GLY A 28 17.69 29.16 32.46
N ASP A 29 16.69 28.33 32.33
CA ASP A 29 16.87 27.02 31.67
C ASP A 29 16.17 26.99 30.30
N ARG A 30 16.78 27.60 29.29
CA ARG A 30 16.40 27.37 27.89
C ARG A 30 16.91 25.99 27.51
N ARG A 31 16.10 24.98 27.69
CA ARG A 31 16.36 23.68 27.05
C ARG A 31 16.42 23.90 25.54
N PRO A 32 17.38 23.31 24.83
CA PRO A 32 17.39 23.37 23.38
C PRO A 32 16.06 22.84 22.85
N GLU A 33 15.31 23.71 22.17
CA GLU A 33 14.07 23.34 21.50
C GLU A 33 14.46 22.69 20.17
N VAL A 34 14.23 21.39 20.05
CA VAL A 34 14.37 20.69 18.78
C VAL A 34 13.02 20.82 18.06
N ARG A 35 12.98 21.61 17.00
CA ARG A 35 11.83 21.70 16.10
C ARG A 35 12.03 20.71 14.97
N LEU A 36 11.18 19.71 14.90
CA LEU A 36 11.07 18.80 13.76
C LEU A 36 9.91 19.31 12.88
N GLN A 37 10.20 19.72 11.67
CA GLN A 37 9.16 20.03 10.69
C GLN A 37 8.89 18.77 9.87
N ILE A 38 7.69 18.21 10.03
CA ILE A 38 7.23 17.05 9.25
C ILE A 38 6.16 17.56 8.30
N SER A 39 6.38 17.39 7.00
CA SER A 39 5.32 17.58 6.00
C SER A 39 4.49 16.29 5.98
N LEU A 40 3.16 16.47 6.05
CA LEU A 40 2.18 15.41 5.83
C LEU A 40 1.61 15.45 4.40
N ASP A 41 2.18 16.30 3.56
CA ASP A 41 1.78 16.40 2.17
C ASP A 41 2.16 15.10 1.44
N PRO A 42 1.37 14.67 0.43
CA PRO A 42 1.73 13.56 -0.42
C PRO A 42 3.14 13.71 -0.98
N VAL A 43 3.87 12.62 -1.08
CA VAL A 43 5.21 12.66 -1.68
C VAL A 43 5.03 12.90 -3.18
N THR A 44 5.27 14.14 -3.62
CA THR A 44 5.12 14.54 -5.01
C THR A 44 6.41 15.12 -5.57
N TYR A 45 6.60 14.88 -6.86
CA TYR A 45 7.54 15.59 -7.69
C TYR A 45 6.73 16.28 -8.78
N ASP A 46 6.51 17.57 -8.62
CA ASP A 46 5.67 18.40 -9.48
C ASP A 46 5.92 18.14 -10.98
N GLY A 47 4.84 17.84 -11.70
CA GLY A 47 4.87 17.49 -13.11
C GLY A 47 5.64 16.19 -13.43
N PHE A 48 5.79 15.25 -12.46
CA PHE A 48 6.49 14.00 -12.72
C PHE A 48 5.90 12.81 -11.96
N LEU A 49 5.77 12.87 -10.62
CA LEU A 49 5.37 11.73 -9.80
C LEU A 49 4.54 12.16 -8.60
N ASP A 50 3.35 11.62 -8.48
CA ASP A 50 2.55 11.65 -7.27
C ASP A 50 2.44 10.25 -6.67
N VAL A 51 2.56 10.16 -5.35
CA VAL A 51 2.42 8.91 -4.60
C VAL A 51 1.32 9.08 -3.56
N GLY A 52 0.35 8.19 -3.57
CA GLY A 52 -0.76 8.20 -2.61
C GLY A 52 -1.00 6.83 -2.00
N PHE A 53 -1.42 6.82 -0.75
CA PHE A 53 -1.76 5.61 -0.01
C PHE A 53 -3.25 5.57 0.32
N THR A 54 -3.81 4.37 0.47
CA THR A 54 -5.12 4.19 1.10
C THR A 54 -4.99 4.32 2.61
N ARG A 55 -6.03 4.79 3.29
CA ARG A 55 -5.99 4.89 4.76
C ARG A 55 -6.07 3.53 5.45
N ASN A 56 -6.89 2.61 4.92
CA ASN A 56 -7.10 1.23 5.37
C ASN A 56 -7.47 1.01 6.85
N PHE A 57 -7.85 2.04 7.58
CA PHE A 57 -8.09 1.98 9.03
C PHE A 57 -9.57 1.93 9.40
N ALA A 58 -10.34 1.04 8.75
CA ALA A 58 -11.72 0.78 9.13
C ALA A 58 -11.86 0.14 10.53
N SER A 59 -10.79 -0.46 11.07
CA SER A 59 -10.70 -0.91 12.47
C SER A 59 -9.76 -0.01 13.24
N SER A 60 -10.22 1.17 13.66
CA SER A 60 -9.44 2.13 14.43
C SER A 60 -10.34 3.00 15.30
N GLN A 61 -9.77 3.62 16.32
CA GLN A 61 -10.46 4.61 17.14
C GLN A 61 -10.98 5.77 16.30
N ALA A 62 -10.16 6.26 15.36
CA ALA A 62 -10.54 7.34 14.46
C ALA A 62 -11.77 6.99 13.59
N TYR A 63 -11.87 5.75 13.12
CA TYR A 63 -13.04 5.28 12.37
C TYR A 63 -14.26 5.13 13.28
N GLN A 64 -14.06 4.56 14.45
CA GLN A 64 -15.14 4.41 15.44
C GLN A 64 -15.69 5.76 15.90
N GLU A 65 -14.81 6.71 16.23
CA GLU A 65 -15.21 8.04 16.67
C GLU A 65 -15.93 8.82 15.56
N ARG A 66 -15.39 8.79 14.33
CA ARG A 66 -15.93 9.57 13.21
C ARG A 66 -17.18 8.96 12.59
N TYR A 67 -17.25 7.63 12.49
CA TYR A 67 -18.27 6.91 11.71
C TYR A 67 -19.05 5.89 12.51
N GLN A 68 -18.90 5.84 13.85
CA GLN A 68 -19.61 4.91 14.72
C GLN A 68 -19.54 3.45 14.25
N ASN A 69 -18.39 3.04 13.69
CA ASN A 69 -18.17 1.70 13.15
C ASN A 69 -19.19 1.26 12.09
N ILE A 70 -19.53 2.12 11.14
CA ILE A 70 -20.42 1.74 10.03
C ILE A 70 -19.96 0.40 9.43
N ALA A 71 -20.77 -0.65 9.61
CA ALA A 71 -20.41 -2.01 9.21
C ALA A 71 -20.61 -2.27 7.69
N ASN A 72 -21.54 -1.57 7.07
CA ASN A 72 -21.98 -1.81 5.70
C ASN A 72 -21.25 -0.93 4.67
N ILE A 73 -19.96 -0.70 4.86
CA ILE A 73 -19.10 0.03 3.91
C ILE A 73 -18.72 -0.82 2.70
N ILE A 74 -18.78 -2.15 2.84
CA ILE A 74 -18.57 -3.08 1.74
C ILE A 74 -19.91 -3.73 1.43
N PRO A 75 -20.37 -3.74 0.17
CA PRO A 75 -21.58 -4.46 -0.18
C PRO A 75 -21.39 -5.95 0.08
N SER A 76 -22.42 -6.60 0.59
CA SER A 76 -22.42 -8.06 0.79
C SER A 76 -22.24 -8.83 -0.53
N GLU A 77 -22.54 -8.18 -1.64
CA GLU A 77 -22.40 -8.69 -3.00
C GLU A 77 -21.40 -7.88 -3.84
N ALA A 78 -20.36 -7.31 -3.22
CA ALA A 78 -19.32 -6.53 -3.92
C ALA A 78 -18.74 -7.26 -5.14
N ASP A 79 -18.66 -8.59 -5.03
CA ASP A 79 -18.15 -9.45 -6.10
C ASP A 79 -19.18 -9.72 -7.21
N LYS A 80 -20.46 -9.37 -7.00
CA LYS A 80 -21.56 -9.74 -7.91
C LYS A 80 -22.29 -8.57 -8.53
N GLY A 81 -22.19 -7.37 -7.98
CA GLY A 81 -22.98 -6.23 -8.40
C GLY A 81 -22.23 -4.92 -8.48
N LEU A 82 -22.44 -4.19 -9.58
CA LEU A 82 -21.97 -2.80 -9.77
C LEU A 82 -23.03 -1.78 -9.37
N SER A 83 -24.09 -2.21 -8.69
CA SER A 83 -25.25 -1.39 -8.28
C SER A 83 -25.35 -1.24 -6.77
N PHE A 84 -24.23 -1.04 -6.11
CA PHE A 84 -24.20 -0.81 -4.67
C PHE A 84 -24.50 0.66 -4.34
N LYS A 85 -25.40 0.89 -3.39
CA LYS A 85 -25.61 2.21 -2.83
C LYS A 85 -24.56 2.49 -1.74
N LYS A 86 -23.64 3.37 -2.03
CA LYS A 86 -22.64 3.81 -1.06
C LYS A 86 -23.29 4.43 0.18
N GLN A 87 -22.63 4.30 1.33
CA GLN A 87 -23.01 5.00 2.54
C GLN A 87 -22.90 6.51 2.32
N PRO A 88 -23.80 7.32 2.93
CA PRO A 88 -23.73 8.76 2.83
C PRO A 88 -22.51 9.33 3.57
N GLY A 89 -22.13 10.56 3.22
CA GLY A 89 -21.00 11.26 3.82
C GLY A 89 -19.66 10.97 3.15
N ASP A 90 -18.58 11.32 3.84
CA ASP A 90 -17.21 11.27 3.34
C ASP A 90 -16.45 9.98 3.73
N VAL A 91 -17.15 8.94 4.15
CA VAL A 91 -16.51 7.71 4.65
C VAL A 91 -15.61 7.04 3.62
N TYR A 92 -16.00 7.07 2.36
CA TYR A 92 -15.22 6.48 1.28
C TYR A 92 -13.99 7.32 0.92
N ASP A 93 -14.15 8.63 0.85
CA ASP A 93 -13.03 9.58 0.63
C ASP A 93 -12.02 9.47 1.78
N TRP A 94 -12.51 9.39 3.02
CA TRP A 94 -11.66 9.23 4.20
C TRP A 94 -10.91 7.90 4.21
N LEU A 95 -11.55 6.78 3.86
CA LEU A 95 -10.92 5.47 3.79
C LEU A 95 -9.96 5.33 2.61
N GLY A 96 -10.35 5.83 1.45
CA GLY A 96 -9.54 5.78 0.24
C GLY A 96 -8.38 6.76 0.26
N PHE A 97 -8.52 7.88 0.98
CA PHE A 97 -7.47 8.87 1.27
C PHE A 97 -6.79 9.36 -0.01
N GLU A 98 -5.46 9.54 0.02
CA GLU A 98 -4.66 10.02 -1.12
C GLU A 98 -4.81 9.16 -2.38
N ALA A 99 -4.88 7.84 -2.22
CA ALA A 99 -5.10 6.94 -3.35
C ALA A 99 -6.46 7.15 -4.04
N TYR A 100 -7.51 7.44 -3.27
CA TYR A 100 -8.81 7.81 -3.80
C TYR A 100 -8.71 9.10 -4.62
N ASP A 101 -8.11 10.14 -4.05
CA ASP A 101 -7.96 11.43 -4.72
C ASP A 101 -7.22 11.29 -6.06
N LEU A 102 -6.10 10.57 -6.09
CA LEU A 102 -5.32 10.35 -7.32
C LEU A 102 -6.11 9.56 -8.37
N ILE A 103 -6.80 8.48 -7.99
CA ILE A 103 -7.60 7.68 -8.92
C ILE A 103 -8.73 8.52 -9.53
N PHE A 104 -9.50 9.20 -8.68
CA PHE A 104 -10.67 9.93 -9.14
C PHE A 104 -10.32 11.23 -9.85
N GLN A 105 -9.20 11.88 -9.51
CA GLN A 105 -8.68 13.01 -10.26
C GLN A 105 -8.23 12.59 -11.66
N PHE A 106 -7.52 11.48 -11.80
CA PHE A 106 -7.10 10.94 -13.09
C PHE A 106 -8.31 10.65 -14.01
N LEU A 107 -9.34 10.02 -13.47
CA LEU A 107 -10.57 9.73 -14.21
C LEU A 107 -11.37 11.01 -14.54
N LYS A 108 -11.35 12.00 -13.65
CA LYS A 108 -12.00 13.29 -13.87
C LYS A 108 -11.35 14.04 -15.02
N GLU A 109 -10.02 14.12 -15.06
CA GLU A 109 -9.28 14.74 -16.16
C GLU A 109 -9.63 14.10 -17.51
N ALA A 110 -9.68 12.76 -17.58
CA ALA A 110 -10.07 12.06 -18.78
C ALA A 110 -11.53 12.27 -19.21
N ALA A 111 -12.44 12.47 -18.24
CA ALA A 111 -13.85 12.73 -18.54
C ALA A 111 -14.09 14.17 -19.01
N GLU A 112 -13.37 15.14 -18.44
CA GLU A 112 -13.53 16.58 -18.74
C GLU A 112 -12.82 17.01 -20.04
N ASP A 113 -11.72 16.32 -20.42
CA ASP A 113 -11.01 16.58 -21.67
C ASP A 113 -11.36 15.52 -22.73
N PRO A 114 -12.16 15.87 -23.75
CA PRO A 114 -12.57 14.91 -24.80
C PRO A 114 -11.42 14.45 -25.70
N SER A 115 -10.25 15.11 -25.66
CA SER A 115 -9.06 14.67 -26.39
C SER A 115 -8.31 13.53 -25.69
N ILE A 116 -8.64 13.23 -24.42
CA ILE A 116 -7.98 12.16 -23.67
C ILE A 116 -8.67 10.83 -23.94
N GLU A 117 -7.88 9.86 -24.37
CA GLU A 117 -8.23 8.44 -24.45
C GLU A 117 -7.60 7.69 -23.28
N LEU A 118 -8.25 6.61 -22.80
CA LEU A 118 -7.70 5.74 -21.76
C LEU A 118 -7.51 4.31 -22.24
N ASP A 119 -6.33 3.76 -21.94
CA ASP A 119 -6.06 2.33 -21.93
C ASP A 119 -6.04 1.84 -20.49
N VAL A 120 -6.77 0.76 -20.21
CA VAL A 120 -7.01 0.28 -18.84
C VAL A 120 -6.65 -1.18 -18.68
N PHE A 121 -5.77 -1.49 -17.76
CA PHE A 121 -5.61 -2.82 -17.19
C PHE A 121 -6.34 -2.93 -15.86
N ALA A 122 -7.30 -3.83 -15.75
CA ALA A 122 -8.03 -4.06 -14.50
C ALA A 122 -8.02 -5.54 -14.10
N TYR A 123 -7.47 -5.82 -12.91
CA TYR A 123 -7.58 -7.13 -12.27
C TYR A 123 -8.96 -7.26 -11.61
N ASP A 124 -9.18 -6.67 -10.42
CA ASP A 124 -10.52 -6.49 -9.86
C ASP A 124 -11.14 -5.19 -10.40
N LEU A 125 -12.38 -5.22 -10.81
CA LEU A 125 -13.13 -4.06 -11.31
C LEU A 125 -14.57 -4.10 -10.80
N ASN A 126 -14.80 -3.68 -9.55
CA ASN A 126 -16.12 -3.68 -8.95
C ASN A 126 -16.48 -2.40 -8.17
N GLU A 127 -15.65 -1.37 -8.26
CA GLU A 127 -16.00 -0.04 -7.74
C GLU A 127 -16.94 0.66 -8.75
N PRO A 128 -18.21 0.94 -8.37
CA PRO A 128 -19.23 1.37 -9.34
C PRO A 128 -18.94 2.72 -9.99
N ASP A 129 -18.36 3.68 -9.23
CA ASP A 129 -18.11 5.02 -9.76
C ASP A 129 -16.93 5.02 -10.74
N ILE A 130 -15.93 4.15 -10.53
CA ILE A 130 -14.88 3.92 -11.52
C ILE A 130 -15.48 3.38 -12.81
N VAL A 131 -16.32 2.32 -12.71
CA VAL A 131 -16.95 1.74 -13.89
C VAL A 131 -17.83 2.77 -14.61
N ALA A 132 -18.60 3.57 -13.87
CA ALA A 132 -19.45 4.62 -14.46
C ALA A 132 -18.64 5.70 -15.18
N ARG A 133 -17.48 6.12 -14.62
CA ARG A 133 -16.58 7.09 -15.27
C ARG A 133 -15.93 6.51 -16.52
N LEU A 134 -15.52 5.24 -16.48
CA LEU A 134 -14.99 4.55 -17.67
C LEU A 134 -16.07 4.40 -18.76
N GLU A 135 -17.34 4.15 -18.41
CA GLU A 135 -18.45 4.14 -19.38
C GLU A 135 -18.64 5.48 -20.07
N GLN A 136 -18.47 6.61 -19.36
CA GLN A 136 -18.61 7.96 -19.92
C GLN A 136 -17.59 8.25 -21.03
N LEU A 137 -16.44 7.57 -21.04
CA LEU A 137 -15.44 7.74 -22.07
C LEU A 137 -15.92 7.23 -23.46
N GLY A 138 -16.84 6.27 -23.48
CA GLY A 138 -17.32 5.68 -24.72
C GLY A 138 -16.18 5.10 -25.57
N PRO A 139 -16.12 5.37 -26.88
CA PRO A 139 -15.08 4.84 -27.77
C PRO A 139 -13.63 5.25 -27.45
N ARG A 140 -13.44 6.22 -26.59
CA ARG A 140 -12.11 6.65 -26.11
C ARG A 140 -11.47 5.68 -25.09
N LEU A 141 -12.22 4.64 -24.68
CA LEU A 141 -11.76 3.61 -23.76
C LEU A 141 -11.30 2.36 -24.50
N ARG A 142 -10.11 1.85 -24.19
CA ARG A 142 -9.74 0.45 -24.39
C ARG A 142 -9.47 -0.21 -23.05
N ALA A 143 -9.90 -1.46 -22.84
CA ALA A 143 -9.70 -2.14 -21.56
C ALA A 143 -9.33 -3.60 -21.72
N ILE A 144 -8.40 -4.07 -20.87
CA ILE A 144 -8.12 -5.48 -20.62
C ILE A 144 -8.56 -5.77 -19.19
N ILE A 145 -9.57 -6.62 -19.03
CA ILE A 145 -10.13 -7.00 -17.73
C ILE A 145 -9.89 -8.49 -17.53
N ASP A 146 -9.31 -8.86 -16.39
CA ASP A 146 -8.95 -10.23 -16.05
C ASP A 146 -10.17 -11.17 -16.12
N ASP A 147 -9.99 -12.32 -16.76
CA ASP A 147 -10.99 -13.39 -16.85
C ASP A 147 -10.49 -14.72 -16.28
N SER A 148 -9.42 -14.67 -15.51
CA SER A 148 -8.86 -15.86 -14.87
C SER A 148 -9.91 -16.59 -14.03
N SER A 149 -9.90 -17.90 -14.07
CA SER A 149 -10.94 -18.69 -13.45
C SER A 149 -10.42 -20.05 -12.97
N LYS A 150 -11.16 -20.64 -12.03
CA LYS A 150 -10.94 -22.00 -11.55
C LYS A 150 -12.25 -22.78 -11.62
N LYS A 151 -12.18 -24.05 -11.92
CA LYS A 151 -13.33 -24.95 -11.78
C LYS A 151 -13.36 -25.52 -10.36
N LYS A 152 -14.48 -25.31 -9.65
CA LYS A 152 -14.73 -25.87 -8.33
C LYS A 152 -16.11 -26.53 -8.34
N ASN A 153 -16.17 -27.86 -8.08
CA ASN A 153 -17.42 -28.63 -8.12
C ASN A 153 -18.23 -28.43 -9.42
N GLY A 154 -17.54 -28.47 -10.57
CA GLY A 154 -18.15 -28.30 -11.88
C GLY A 154 -18.57 -26.85 -12.24
N LYS A 155 -18.45 -25.90 -11.32
CA LYS A 155 -18.79 -24.49 -11.56
C LYS A 155 -17.53 -23.66 -11.80
N THR A 156 -17.59 -22.75 -12.76
CA THR A 156 -16.55 -21.72 -12.97
C THR A 156 -16.64 -20.69 -11.86
N THR A 157 -15.50 -20.40 -11.20
CA THR A 157 -15.35 -19.41 -10.13
C THR A 157 -14.20 -18.45 -10.48
N GLY A 158 -14.13 -17.28 -9.82
CA GLY A 158 -13.17 -16.24 -10.14
C GLY A 158 -13.70 -15.25 -11.15
N HIS A 159 -12.83 -14.43 -11.73
CA HIS A 159 -13.21 -13.34 -12.63
C HIS A 159 -13.88 -13.84 -13.92
N GLY A 160 -13.50 -15.01 -14.42
CA GLY A 160 -14.11 -15.63 -15.61
C GLY A 160 -15.52 -16.20 -15.41
N ALA A 161 -16.07 -16.18 -14.17
CA ALA A 161 -17.44 -16.60 -13.93
C ALA A 161 -18.42 -15.59 -14.56
N THR A 162 -19.47 -16.07 -15.20
CA THR A 162 -20.48 -15.24 -15.90
C THR A 162 -21.16 -14.22 -14.97
N GLY A 163 -21.28 -14.55 -13.70
CA GLY A 163 -21.87 -13.66 -12.68
C GLY A 163 -20.89 -12.77 -11.95
N SER A 164 -19.58 -12.80 -12.27
CA SER A 164 -18.57 -11.96 -11.61
C SER A 164 -18.79 -10.49 -11.88
N ALA A 165 -18.27 -9.63 -11.01
CA ALA A 165 -18.34 -8.18 -11.20
C ALA A 165 -17.58 -7.77 -12.47
N GLU A 166 -16.43 -8.40 -12.73
CA GLU A 166 -15.59 -8.16 -13.91
C GLU A 166 -16.35 -8.51 -15.21
N SER A 167 -17.12 -9.63 -15.22
CA SER A 167 -17.95 -9.98 -16.37
C SER A 167 -19.07 -8.97 -16.60
N LYS A 168 -19.67 -8.45 -15.53
CA LYS A 168 -20.71 -7.40 -15.63
C LYS A 168 -20.12 -6.06 -16.05
N ALA A 169 -18.98 -5.66 -15.49
CA ALA A 169 -18.26 -4.46 -15.88
C ALA A 169 -17.87 -4.50 -17.36
N ALA A 170 -17.28 -5.61 -17.81
CA ALA A 170 -16.90 -5.80 -19.21
C ALA A 170 -18.09 -5.70 -20.17
N LYS A 171 -19.26 -6.24 -19.78
CA LYS A 171 -20.49 -6.10 -20.57
C LYS A 171 -20.94 -4.64 -20.70
N ARG A 172 -20.92 -3.89 -19.60
CA ARG A 172 -21.28 -2.46 -19.58
C ARG A 172 -20.30 -1.64 -20.43
N LEU A 173 -19.01 -1.80 -20.19
CA LEU A 173 -17.96 -1.08 -20.91
C LEU A 173 -17.93 -1.44 -22.40
N GLY A 174 -18.17 -2.71 -22.75
CA GLY A 174 -18.29 -3.12 -24.16
C GLY A 174 -19.53 -2.55 -24.87
N ALA A 175 -20.58 -2.23 -24.13
CA ALA A 175 -21.74 -1.55 -24.70
C ALA A 175 -21.49 -0.07 -24.98
N SER A 176 -20.68 0.60 -24.15
CA SER A 176 -20.35 2.02 -24.33
C SER A 176 -19.14 2.26 -25.23
N ALA A 177 -18.06 1.50 -25.06
CA ALA A 177 -16.80 1.68 -25.76
C ALA A 177 -16.73 0.94 -27.12
N GLY A 178 -17.59 -0.04 -27.32
CA GLY A 178 -17.50 -1.01 -28.41
C GLY A 178 -16.87 -2.32 -27.95
N LYS A 179 -17.40 -3.44 -28.50
CA LYS A 179 -16.97 -4.78 -28.05
C LYS A 179 -15.49 -5.07 -28.34
N ASP A 180 -14.96 -4.52 -29.41
CA ASP A 180 -13.56 -4.72 -29.81
C ASP A 180 -12.57 -3.95 -28.93
N ASN A 181 -13.04 -2.94 -28.21
CA ASN A 181 -12.25 -2.13 -27.30
C ASN A 181 -12.17 -2.72 -25.89
N VAL A 182 -12.95 -3.75 -25.56
CA VAL A 182 -12.95 -4.36 -24.23
C VAL A 182 -12.64 -5.84 -24.33
N ARG A 183 -11.45 -6.22 -23.88
CA ARG A 183 -11.00 -7.61 -23.92
C ARG A 183 -11.07 -8.25 -22.54
N ARG A 184 -11.62 -9.48 -22.50
CA ARG A 184 -11.57 -10.38 -21.36
C ARG A 184 -10.49 -11.41 -21.63
N THR A 185 -9.37 -11.25 -20.94
CA THR A 185 -8.20 -12.12 -21.11
C THR A 185 -7.26 -12.06 -19.90
N HIS A 186 -6.35 -13.01 -19.82
CA HIS A 186 -5.29 -13.04 -18.82
C HIS A 186 -3.98 -13.50 -19.47
N PHE A 187 -2.85 -13.23 -18.79
CA PHE A 187 -1.57 -13.80 -19.13
C PHE A 187 -1.56 -15.30 -18.77
N LYS A 188 -0.44 -15.94 -18.71
CA LYS A 188 -0.41 -17.38 -18.37
C LYS A 188 -1.25 -17.75 -17.14
N ASN A 189 -1.23 -16.90 -16.08
CA ASN A 189 -2.03 -17.10 -14.88
C ASN A 189 -3.09 -16.01 -14.71
N LEU A 190 -2.69 -14.74 -14.55
CA LEU A 190 -3.56 -13.60 -14.25
C LEU A 190 -3.19 -12.39 -15.12
N GLN A 191 -4.16 -11.56 -15.46
CA GLN A 191 -3.96 -10.18 -15.79
C GLN A 191 -3.97 -9.39 -14.47
N HIS A 192 -2.82 -9.19 -13.83
CA HIS A 192 -2.74 -8.65 -12.49
C HIS A 192 -2.31 -7.18 -12.42
N HIS A 193 -2.09 -6.51 -13.54
CA HIS A 193 -1.89 -5.07 -13.61
C HIS A 193 -3.12 -4.29 -13.10
N LYS A 194 -2.88 -3.11 -12.54
CA LYS A 194 -3.87 -2.12 -12.12
C LYS A 194 -3.36 -0.78 -12.64
N VAL A 195 -3.73 -0.45 -13.89
CA VAL A 195 -3.10 0.64 -14.62
C VAL A 195 -4.14 1.41 -15.42
N PHE A 196 -4.07 2.74 -15.36
CA PHE A 196 -4.70 3.66 -16.31
C PHE A 196 -3.60 4.38 -17.09
N ILE A 197 -3.71 4.40 -18.42
CA ILE A 197 -2.79 5.08 -19.33
C ILE A 197 -3.58 6.13 -20.09
N ALA A 198 -3.29 7.41 -19.85
CA ALA A 198 -3.90 8.50 -20.58
C ALA A 198 -3.08 8.80 -21.84
N LYS A 199 -3.80 8.94 -22.95
CA LYS A 199 -3.27 9.25 -24.28
C LYS A 199 -3.94 10.49 -24.84
N ARG A 200 -3.22 11.21 -25.68
CA ARG A 200 -3.75 12.29 -26.53
C ARG A 200 -3.25 12.07 -27.93
N ASP A 201 -4.15 12.09 -28.90
CA ASP A 201 -3.84 11.72 -30.30
C ASP A 201 -3.09 10.38 -30.43
N GLY A 202 -3.52 9.39 -29.63
CA GLY A 202 -2.91 8.06 -29.58
C GLY A 202 -1.56 8.01 -28.84
N GLN A 203 -0.98 9.13 -28.38
CA GLN A 203 0.31 9.17 -27.69
C GLN A 203 0.13 9.16 -26.17
N PRO A 204 0.65 8.13 -25.46
CA PRO A 204 0.64 8.09 -24.01
C PRO A 204 1.44 9.25 -23.40
N PHE A 205 0.86 9.93 -22.39
CA PHE A 205 1.52 11.05 -21.72
C PHE A 205 1.50 10.95 -20.19
N LYS A 206 0.54 10.21 -19.62
CA LYS A 206 0.37 10.07 -18.17
C LYS A 206 -0.07 8.66 -17.82
N VAL A 207 0.42 8.11 -16.73
CA VAL A 207 0.06 6.76 -16.27
C VAL A 207 -0.16 6.70 -14.77
N LEU A 208 -1.23 6.01 -14.38
CA LEU A 208 -1.50 5.62 -13.00
C LEU A 208 -1.23 4.13 -12.85
N ALA A 209 -0.43 3.74 -11.86
CA ALA A 209 -0.06 2.36 -11.56
C ALA A 209 0.05 2.13 -10.05
N GLY A 210 0.33 0.90 -9.61
CA GLY A 210 0.53 0.57 -8.20
C GLY A 210 -0.09 -0.76 -7.78
N SER A 211 -0.38 -0.87 -6.49
CA SER A 211 -0.95 -2.09 -5.91
C SER A 211 -2.48 -2.07 -5.80
N THR A 212 -3.12 -0.92 -5.98
CA THR A 212 -4.54 -0.69 -5.71
C THR A 212 -5.43 -1.30 -6.79
N ASN A 213 -6.21 -2.31 -6.42
CA ASN A 213 -7.28 -2.81 -7.28
C ASN A 213 -8.41 -1.77 -7.40
N PHE A 214 -9.04 -1.67 -8.56
CA PHE A 214 -10.18 -0.78 -8.83
C PHE A 214 -11.48 -1.37 -8.26
N SER A 215 -11.44 -1.65 -6.97
CA SER A 215 -12.50 -2.37 -6.25
C SER A 215 -12.75 -1.75 -4.88
N PHE A 216 -13.94 -1.99 -4.30
CA PHE A 216 -14.27 -1.55 -2.95
C PHE A 216 -13.21 -1.96 -1.93
N ARG A 217 -12.77 -3.22 -1.99
CA ARG A 217 -11.75 -3.70 -1.05
C ARG A 217 -10.41 -3.04 -1.32
N GLY A 218 -10.04 -2.90 -2.58
CA GLY A 218 -8.76 -2.31 -2.99
C GLY A 218 -8.59 -0.88 -2.50
N ILE A 219 -9.64 -0.08 -2.59
CA ILE A 219 -9.56 1.37 -2.31
C ILE A 219 -9.88 1.67 -0.84
N TYR A 220 -10.87 0.99 -0.24
CA TYR A 220 -11.43 1.42 1.05
C TYR A 220 -11.03 0.54 2.24
N ILE A 221 -10.53 -0.68 2.01
CA ILE A 221 -10.24 -1.64 3.08
C ILE A 221 -8.78 -2.07 3.11
N GLN A 222 -8.20 -2.32 1.93
CA GLN A 222 -6.84 -2.83 1.84
C GLN A 222 -5.81 -1.71 1.92
N ALA A 223 -4.68 -1.98 2.59
CA ALA A 223 -3.51 -1.13 2.52
C ALA A 223 -2.88 -1.24 1.13
N ASN A 224 -2.94 -0.17 0.37
CA ASN A 224 -2.48 -0.10 -1.02
C ASN A 224 -1.82 1.24 -1.30
N ASN A 225 -1.09 1.29 -2.43
CA ASN A 225 -0.55 2.52 -2.99
C ASN A 225 -0.98 2.74 -4.44
N VAL A 226 -0.91 3.99 -4.83
CA VAL A 226 -1.07 4.49 -6.19
C VAL A 226 0.09 5.39 -6.51
N LEU A 227 0.65 5.26 -7.70
CA LEU A 227 1.62 6.16 -8.28
C LEU A 227 1.04 6.74 -9.56
N VAL A 228 1.15 8.05 -9.74
CA VAL A 228 0.81 8.73 -10.99
C VAL A 228 2.08 9.34 -11.55
N PHE A 229 2.48 8.90 -12.74
CA PHE A 229 3.60 9.49 -13.47
C PHE A 229 3.05 10.38 -14.59
N ASP A 230 3.38 11.66 -14.54
CA ASP A 230 3.12 12.64 -15.60
C ASP A 230 4.39 12.77 -16.45
N GLU A 231 4.74 11.67 -17.13
CA GLU A 231 5.98 11.53 -17.89
C GLU A 231 5.73 10.66 -19.14
N PRO A 232 5.78 11.25 -20.34
CA PRO A 232 5.45 10.53 -21.58
C PRO A 232 6.30 9.28 -21.84
N SER A 233 7.56 9.29 -21.45
CA SER A 233 8.43 8.13 -21.65
C SER A 233 8.01 6.94 -20.77
N ILE A 234 7.58 7.20 -19.53
CA ILE A 234 7.02 6.17 -18.64
C ILE A 234 5.66 5.70 -19.16
N ALA A 235 4.76 6.63 -19.46
CA ALA A 235 3.45 6.30 -20.01
C ALA A 235 3.57 5.48 -21.32
N GLY A 236 4.55 5.83 -22.18
CA GLY A 236 4.86 5.11 -23.41
C GLY A 236 5.33 3.67 -23.20
N LEU A 237 6.08 3.39 -22.12
CA LEU A 237 6.44 2.01 -21.76
C LEU A 237 5.19 1.19 -21.41
N PHE A 238 4.31 1.71 -20.56
CA PHE A 238 3.06 1.05 -20.21
C PHE A 238 2.12 0.91 -21.40
N GLY A 239 2.10 1.90 -22.32
CA GLY A 239 1.35 1.84 -23.59
C GLY A 239 1.79 0.68 -24.45
N LYS A 240 3.11 0.48 -24.62
CA LYS A 240 3.66 -0.65 -25.38
C LYS A 240 3.27 -2.00 -24.74
N VAL A 241 3.33 -2.11 -23.41
CA VAL A 241 2.90 -3.30 -22.66
C VAL A 241 1.41 -3.57 -22.90
N PHE A 242 0.59 -2.50 -22.87
CA PHE A 242 -0.83 -2.61 -23.13
C PHE A 242 -1.11 -3.10 -24.56
N ASP A 243 -0.48 -2.51 -25.56
CA ASP A 243 -0.68 -2.87 -26.95
C ASP A 243 -0.25 -4.32 -27.24
N SER A 244 0.89 -4.76 -26.69
CA SER A 244 1.34 -6.15 -26.80
C SER A 244 0.33 -7.11 -26.17
N ALA A 245 -0.09 -6.84 -24.93
CA ALA A 245 -1.08 -7.66 -24.21
C ALA A 245 -2.49 -7.59 -24.86
N PHE A 246 -2.86 -6.44 -25.38
CA PHE A 246 -4.14 -6.27 -26.08
C PHE A 246 -4.19 -7.09 -27.37
N LYS A 247 -3.05 -7.28 -28.02
CA LYS A 247 -2.94 -8.16 -29.18
C LYS A 247 -2.97 -9.64 -28.78
N ASP A 248 -2.03 -10.07 -27.94
CA ASP A 248 -1.90 -11.45 -27.44
C ASP A 248 -1.11 -11.52 -26.12
N PRO A 249 -1.76 -11.61 -24.95
CA PRO A 249 -1.06 -11.70 -23.68
C PRO A 249 -0.34 -13.04 -23.47
N SER A 250 -0.67 -14.09 -24.22
CA SER A 250 -0.06 -15.41 -24.05
C SER A 250 1.39 -15.46 -24.51
N ALA A 251 1.77 -14.62 -25.46
CA ALA A 251 3.12 -14.52 -26.01
C ALA A 251 4.03 -13.53 -25.25
N PHE A 252 3.50 -12.79 -24.27
CA PHE A 252 4.21 -11.68 -23.63
C PHE A 252 5.54 -12.06 -22.94
N ASN A 253 5.66 -13.28 -22.39
CA ASN A 253 6.92 -13.74 -21.78
C ASN A 253 8.09 -13.88 -22.78
N SER A 254 7.81 -13.81 -24.07
CA SER A 254 8.79 -13.80 -25.17
C SER A 254 8.97 -12.41 -25.78
N ASP A 255 8.19 -11.42 -25.32
CA ASP A 255 8.32 -10.03 -25.72
C ASP A 255 9.62 -9.42 -25.15
N GLU A 256 10.22 -8.50 -25.89
CA GLU A 256 11.38 -7.74 -25.41
C GLU A 256 11.04 -6.97 -24.12
N LEU A 257 9.81 -6.49 -23.98
CA LEU A 257 9.31 -5.77 -22.80
C LEU A 257 9.44 -6.61 -21.52
N ALA A 258 9.35 -7.94 -21.60
CA ALA A 258 9.47 -8.87 -20.49
C ALA A 258 10.91 -9.32 -20.19
N SER A 259 11.91 -8.83 -20.93
CA SER A 259 13.27 -9.39 -20.93
C SER A 259 14.31 -8.58 -20.13
N LYS A 260 13.98 -7.36 -19.71
CA LYS A 260 14.92 -6.44 -19.04
C LYS A 260 14.20 -5.42 -18.15
N TRP A 261 14.97 -4.73 -17.33
CA TRP A 261 14.57 -3.51 -16.66
C TRP A 261 14.72 -2.30 -17.58
N TYR A 262 13.79 -1.38 -17.51
CA TYR A 262 13.76 -0.11 -18.25
C TYR A 262 14.01 1.03 -17.30
N LEU A 263 15.13 1.73 -17.45
CA LEU A 263 15.44 2.95 -16.71
C LEU A 263 14.82 4.15 -17.43
N VAL A 264 14.12 4.96 -16.69
CA VAL A 264 13.70 6.33 -17.08
C VAL A 264 14.33 7.31 -16.11
N HIS A 265 15.02 8.30 -16.65
CA HIS A 265 15.67 9.36 -15.90
C HIS A 265 15.41 10.68 -16.62
N ALA A 266 14.52 11.48 -16.06
CA ALA A 266 14.27 12.86 -16.51
C ALA A 266 15.13 13.83 -15.70
N ASP A 267 15.54 14.95 -16.32
CA ASP A 267 16.43 15.93 -15.70
C ASP A 267 15.86 16.46 -14.37
N GLY A 268 16.66 16.38 -13.31
CA GLY A 268 16.28 16.84 -11.97
C GLY A 268 15.19 15.99 -11.28
N LYS A 269 14.82 14.85 -11.85
CA LYS A 269 13.83 13.91 -11.29
C LYS A 269 14.53 12.61 -10.85
N PRO A 270 13.93 11.86 -9.91
CA PRO A 270 14.51 10.60 -9.47
C PRO A 270 14.57 9.57 -10.61
N PRO A 271 15.62 8.74 -10.66
CA PRO A 271 15.67 7.59 -11.55
C PRO A 271 14.57 6.58 -11.18
N VAL A 272 13.83 6.14 -12.19
CA VAL A 272 12.78 5.13 -12.01
C VAL A 272 13.01 3.96 -12.97
N HIS A 273 12.96 2.76 -12.45
CA HIS A 273 13.16 1.54 -13.23
C HIS A 273 11.87 0.73 -13.25
N PHE A 274 11.55 0.15 -14.40
CA PHE A 274 10.35 -0.65 -14.62
C PHE A 274 10.71 -2.05 -15.12
N CYS A 275 10.02 -3.05 -14.60
CA CYS A 275 10.13 -4.43 -15.05
C CYS A 275 8.73 -5.02 -15.22
N PHE A 276 8.45 -5.64 -16.37
CA PHE A 276 7.12 -6.11 -16.73
C PHE A 276 7.09 -7.63 -16.86
N ALA A 277 6.33 -8.28 -16.02
CA ALA A 277 6.08 -9.72 -16.02
C ALA A 277 4.90 -10.11 -16.93
N PRO A 278 4.81 -11.36 -17.38
CA PRO A 278 5.61 -12.51 -16.98
C PRO A 278 6.96 -12.62 -17.69
N HIS A 279 7.97 -13.04 -16.94
CA HIS A 279 9.32 -13.30 -17.44
C HIS A 279 9.56 -14.79 -17.75
N LYS A 280 10.66 -15.11 -18.44
CA LYS A 280 11.16 -16.49 -18.55
C LYS A 280 11.74 -17.01 -17.23
N SER A 281 12.36 -16.13 -16.44
CA SER A 281 12.87 -16.42 -15.08
C SER A 281 12.48 -15.32 -14.12
N SER A 282 12.02 -15.69 -12.93
CA SER A 282 11.72 -14.76 -11.84
C SER A 282 12.95 -14.00 -11.31
N ASP A 283 14.15 -14.50 -11.62
CA ASP A 283 15.40 -13.88 -11.18
C ASP A 283 15.62 -12.50 -11.78
N LEU A 284 15.07 -12.26 -12.97
CA LEU A 284 15.15 -10.95 -13.64
C LEU A 284 14.61 -9.82 -12.74
N SER A 285 13.45 -10.00 -12.17
CA SER A 285 12.78 -8.99 -11.34
C SER A 285 13.14 -9.11 -9.86
N LEU A 286 13.31 -10.35 -9.33
CA LEU A 286 13.47 -10.56 -7.90
C LEU A 286 14.92 -10.47 -7.40
N ASN A 287 15.94 -10.71 -8.24
CA ASN A 287 17.33 -10.53 -7.81
C ASN A 287 17.70 -9.09 -7.47
N PRO A 288 17.24 -8.04 -8.18
CA PRO A 288 17.44 -6.66 -7.75
C PRO A 288 16.82 -6.36 -6.37
N VAL A 289 15.62 -6.89 -6.09
CA VAL A 289 15.00 -6.77 -4.75
C VAL A 289 15.85 -7.45 -3.69
N ARG A 290 16.27 -8.70 -3.95
CA ARG A 290 17.18 -9.43 -3.06
C ARG A 290 18.46 -8.67 -2.82
N GLY A 291 19.10 -8.20 -3.89
CA GLY A 291 20.37 -7.46 -3.82
C GLY A 291 20.24 -6.19 -2.97
N ALA A 292 19.15 -5.42 -3.13
CA ALA A 292 18.93 -4.22 -2.33
C ALA A 292 18.73 -4.55 -0.85
N ILE A 293 17.94 -5.59 -0.51
CA ILE A 293 17.77 -6.04 0.87
C ILE A 293 19.11 -6.49 1.46
N ASP A 294 19.87 -7.32 0.74
CA ASP A 294 21.16 -7.85 1.21
C ASP A 294 22.24 -6.78 1.38
N GLN A 295 22.19 -5.71 0.60
CA GLN A 295 23.14 -4.59 0.64
C GLN A 295 22.72 -3.47 1.58
N ALA A 296 21.50 -3.48 2.07
CA ALA A 296 21.02 -2.44 3.00
C ALA A 296 21.91 -2.35 4.23
N THR A 297 22.29 -1.13 4.61
CA THR A 297 23.21 -0.87 5.71
C THR A 297 22.57 -0.20 6.91
N SER A 298 21.46 0.51 6.70
CA SER A 298 20.77 1.23 7.77
C SER A 298 19.40 0.64 8.09
N SER A 299 18.57 0.43 7.08
CA SER A 299 17.17 0.06 7.33
C SER A 299 16.53 -0.72 6.19
N VAL A 300 15.58 -1.59 6.55
CA VAL A 300 14.68 -2.26 5.60
C VAL A 300 13.26 -2.21 6.17
N PHE A 301 12.35 -1.50 5.47
CA PHE A 301 10.94 -1.52 5.78
C PHE A 301 10.18 -2.22 4.67
N TYR A 302 9.15 -2.98 5.02
CA TYR A 302 8.35 -3.66 4.01
C TYR A 302 6.91 -3.87 4.44
N SER A 303 6.04 -3.84 3.46
CA SER A 303 4.67 -4.30 3.59
C SER A 303 4.36 -5.12 2.34
N VAL A 304 4.29 -6.43 2.49
CA VAL A 304 4.18 -7.36 1.37
C VAL A 304 3.06 -8.35 1.62
N ALA A 305 2.02 -8.22 0.80
CA ALA A 305 0.92 -9.18 0.78
C ALA A 305 1.44 -10.57 0.42
N PHE A 306 0.93 -11.58 1.11
CA PHE A 306 1.19 -13.00 0.81
C PHE A 306 2.65 -13.47 0.97
N LEU A 307 3.54 -12.67 1.57
CA LEU A 307 4.95 -13.05 1.76
C LEU A 307 5.09 -14.42 2.45
N ASN A 308 4.23 -14.73 3.43
CA ASN A 308 4.23 -16.02 4.12
C ASN A 308 3.84 -17.21 3.24
N GLN A 309 3.32 -16.97 2.03
CA GLN A 309 2.99 -18.01 1.06
C GLN A 309 4.15 -18.31 0.12
N ILE A 310 5.18 -17.47 0.08
CA ILE A 310 6.38 -17.66 -0.74
C ILE A 310 7.27 -18.70 -0.04
N LYS A 311 7.46 -19.85 -0.66
CA LYS A 311 8.20 -20.97 -0.07
C LYS A 311 9.69 -20.97 -0.41
N SER A 312 10.07 -20.36 -1.53
CA SER A 312 11.44 -20.35 -2.05
C SER A 312 11.66 -19.17 -3.02
N GLY A 313 12.89 -18.94 -3.41
CA GLY A 313 13.31 -17.95 -4.39
C GLY A 313 13.93 -16.70 -3.77
N PRO A 314 14.42 -15.77 -4.63
CA PRO A 314 15.28 -14.67 -4.20
C PRO A 314 14.70 -13.83 -3.07
N THR A 315 13.41 -13.49 -3.14
CA THR A 315 12.73 -12.68 -2.12
C THR A 315 12.70 -13.39 -0.76
N LYS A 316 12.30 -14.68 -0.74
CA LYS A 316 12.24 -15.45 0.50
C LYS A 316 13.62 -15.54 1.16
N GLU A 317 14.65 -15.85 0.37
CA GLU A 317 16.04 -15.94 0.84
C GLU A 317 16.52 -14.61 1.46
N ALA A 318 16.21 -13.48 0.80
CA ALA A 318 16.59 -12.17 1.31
C ALA A 318 15.93 -11.86 2.66
N PHE A 319 14.64 -12.12 2.80
CA PHE A 319 13.92 -11.88 4.05
C PHE A 319 14.36 -12.84 5.17
N ASP A 320 14.70 -14.10 4.85
CA ASP A 320 15.25 -15.03 5.84
C ASP A 320 16.60 -14.54 6.37
N ARG A 321 17.49 -14.07 5.50
CA ARG A 321 18.78 -13.47 5.91
C ARG A 321 18.60 -12.16 6.68
N LEU A 322 17.65 -11.33 6.28
CA LEU A 322 17.37 -10.06 6.96
C LEU A 322 17.07 -10.27 8.45
N MET A 323 16.39 -11.35 8.80
CA MET A 323 16.04 -11.67 10.19
C MET A 323 17.25 -11.92 11.11
N THR A 324 18.44 -12.12 10.55
CA THR A 324 19.68 -12.38 11.30
C THR A 324 20.69 -11.23 11.21
N ARG A 325 20.35 -10.18 10.48
CA ARG A 325 21.27 -9.03 10.25
C ARG A 325 20.99 -7.90 11.26
N PRO A 326 22.02 -7.18 11.70
CA PRO A 326 21.88 -6.02 12.57
C PRO A 326 21.44 -4.76 11.81
N VAL A 327 20.41 -4.90 10.98
CA VAL A 327 19.79 -3.82 10.20
C VAL A 327 18.43 -3.52 10.81
N PHE A 328 18.12 -2.24 10.98
CA PHE A 328 16.82 -1.83 11.48
C PHE A 328 15.71 -2.27 10.52
N SER A 329 14.88 -3.21 10.90
CA SER A 329 13.85 -3.73 10.02
C SER A 329 12.49 -3.86 10.67
N TYR A 330 11.48 -3.37 9.97
CA TYR A 330 10.08 -3.56 10.30
C TYR A 330 9.32 -4.08 9.09
N GLY A 331 8.47 -5.07 9.31
CA GLY A 331 7.64 -5.61 8.25
C GLY A 331 6.24 -5.96 8.71
N VAL A 332 5.29 -5.85 7.78
CA VAL A 332 3.92 -6.29 7.95
C VAL A 332 3.54 -7.17 6.78
N VAL A 333 3.01 -8.34 7.07
CA VAL A 333 2.62 -9.32 6.06
C VAL A 333 1.25 -9.91 6.37
N ASP A 334 0.50 -10.25 5.31
CA ASP A 334 -0.75 -10.98 5.45
C ASP A 334 -0.49 -12.44 5.81
N SER A 335 -1.26 -12.95 6.75
CA SER A 335 -1.34 -14.36 7.09
C SER A 335 -2.80 -14.81 7.03
N ARG A 336 -3.07 -16.11 6.88
CA ARG A 336 -4.45 -16.62 6.77
C ARG A 336 -5.34 -16.14 7.92
N GLY A 337 -6.18 -15.13 7.67
CA GLY A 337 -7.10 -14.54 8.64
C GLY A 337 -6.46 -13.65 9.70
N ASN A 338 -5.13 -13.46 9.69
CA ASN A 338 -4.39 -12.65 10.64
C ASN A 338 -3.30 -11.85 9.93
N LEU A 339 -2.73 -10.87 10.63
CA LEU A 339 -1.54 -10.15 10.18
C LEU A 339 -0.35 -10.50 11.05
N GLU A 340 0.82 -10.64 10.45
CA GLU A 340 2.08 -10.78 11.17
C GLU A 340 2.91 -9.51 11.05
N ILE A 341 3.44 -9.06 12.18
CA ILE A 341 4.44 -8.01 12.25
C ILE A 341 5.82 -8.62 12.49
N LYS A 342 6.82 -8.11 11.80
CA LYS A 342 8.22 -8.47 11.98
C LYS A 342 8.93 -7.29 12.66
N LYS A 343 9.70 -7.57 13.70
CA LYS A 343 10.34 -6.56 14.54
C LYS A 343 11.86 -6.58 14.35
N PRO A 344 12.55 -5.51 14.74
CA PRO A 344 14.01 -5.41 14.61
C PRO A 344 14.78 -6.49 15.39
N ASP A 345 14.21 -6.98 16.50
CA ASP A 345 14.78 -8.05 17.32
C ASP A 345 14.53 -9.45 16.72
N SER A 346 14.16 -9.53 15.45
CA SER A 346 13.81 -10.76 14.73
C SER A 346 12.57 -11.50 15.26
N SER A 347 11.93 -10.98 16.31
CA SER A 347 10.69 -11.54 16.81
C SER A 347 9.50 -11.23 15.90
N THR A 348 8.46 -12.04 16.01
CA THR A 348 7.21 -11.83 15.28
C THR A 348 6.06 -11.61 16.25
N GLY A 349 5.13 -10.72 15.90
CA GLY A 349 3.87 -10.53 16.60
C GLY A 349 2.71 -10.89 15.70
N LEU A 350 1.77 -11.67 16.19
CA LEU A 350 0.55 -12.00 15.47
C LEU A 350 -0.58 -11.08 15.91
N VAL A 351 -1.26 -10.45 14.97
CA VAL A 351 -2.48 -9.67 15.20
C VAL A 351 -3.67 -10.55 14.90
N ASP A 352 -4.39 -10.96 15.93
CA ASP A 352 -5.57 -11.82 15.84
C ASP A 352 -6.84 -10.98 16.06
N PHE A 353 -7.46 -10.58 14.97
CA PHE A 353 -8.64 -9.72 15.02
C PHE A 353 -9.85 -10.39 15.66
N ALA A 354 -10.02 -11.70 15.49
CA ALA A 354 -11.11 -12.44 16.14
C ALA A 354 -10.96 -12.42 17.65
N TYR A 355 -9.74 -12.63 18.14
CA TYR A 355 -9.44 -12.53 19.57
C TYR A 355 -9.68 -11.12 20.12
N LEU A 356 -9.26 -10.08 19.38
CA LEU A 356 -9.43 -8.69 19.80
C LEU A 356 -10.91 -8.31 19.91
N ALA A 357 -11.77 -8.78 19.02
CA ALA A 357 -13.19 -8.53 19.05
C ALA A 357 -13.87 -8.99 20.34
N GLU A 358 -13.37 -10.10 20.89
CA GLU A 358 -13.94 -10.68 22.10
C GLU A 358 -13.28 -10.15 23.39
N ASN A 359 -11.99 -9.90 23.37
CA ASN A 359 -11.18 -9.79 24.56
C ASN A 359 -10.45 -8.44 24.73
N ALA A 360 -10.49 -7.53 23.74
CA ALA A 360 -9.86 -6.24 23.88
C ALA A 360 -10.57 -5.38 24.93
N PRO A 361 -9.83 -4.62 25.78
CA PRO A 361 -10.45 -3.61 26.64
C PRO A 361 -10.98 -2.43 25.82
N GLU A 362 -11.92 -1.67 26.37
CA GLU A 362 -12.30 -0.38 25.79
C GLU A 362 -11.14 0.61 25.86
N PRO A 363 -10.98 1.50 24.85
CA PRO A 363 -11.85 1.69 23.67
C PRO A 363 -11.54 0.74 22.49
N PHE A 364 -10.58 -0.15 22.59
CA PHE A 364 -10.11 -1.00 21.48
C PHE A 364 -11.14 -2.06 21.07
N LYS A 365 -11.99 -2.51 22.00
CA LYS A 365 -13.06 -3.45 21.70
C LYS A 365 -14.12 -2.82 20.79
N SER A 366 -14.42 -1.56 21.01
CA SER A 366 -15.39 -0.79 20.21
C SER A 366 -14.88 -0.42 18.81
N GLU A 367 -13.58 -0.54 18.53
CA GLU A 367 -13.00 -0.34 17.18
C GLU A 367 -13.37 -1.44 16.20
N TRP A 368 -13.90 -2.55 16.67
CA TRP A 368 -14.10 -3.73 15.86
C TRP A 368 -15.27 -3.60 14.89
N SER A 369 -15.01 -3.69 13.60
CA SER A 369 -16.01 -3.59 12.51
C SER A 369 -16.40 -4.94 11.89
N GLY A 370 -16.41 -6.02 12.68
CA GLY A 370 -16.87 -7.33 12.23
C GLY A 370 -15.97 -8.06 11.25
N GLY A 371 -14.65 -7.96 11.40
CA GLY A 371 -13.67 -8.75 10.63
C GLY A 371 -13.34 -8.20 9.24
N LYS A 372 -13.84 -7.01 8.90
CA LYS A 372 -13.61 -6.40 7.57
C LYS A 372 -12.49 -5.35 7.57
N GLY A 373 -11.81 -5.17 8.71
CA GLY A 373 -11.15 -3.92 9.05
C GLY A 373 -9.80 -3.61 8.43
N ILE A 374 -8.87 -4.54 8.31
CA ILE A 374 -7.55 -4.27 7.76
C ILE A 374 -7.06 -5.48 6.98
N ASN A 375 -6.57 -5.22 5.78
CA ASN A 375 -5.87 -6.19 4.94
C ASN A 375 -4.64 -5.55 4.34
N ILE A 376 -3.50 -6.20 4.48
CA ILE A 376 -2.30 -5.77 3.78
C ILE A 376 -2.38 -6.25 2.34
N HIS A 377 -2.33 -5.31 1.41
CA HIS A 377 -2.24 -5.61 -0.01
C HIS A 377 -1.12 -4.82 -0.68
N HIS A 378 -0.39 -4.04 0.10
CA HIS A 378 0.89 -3.47 -0.32
C HIS A 378 1.86 -4.54 -0.81
N LYS A 379 2.75 -4.14 -1.69
CA LYS A 379 3.81 -4.93 -2.26
C LYS A 379 5.04 -4.05 -2.39
N PHE A 380 5.51 -3.51 -1.24
CA PHE A 380 6.67 -2.66 -1.25
C PHE A 380 7.77 -3.09 -0.30
N VAL A 381 8.98 -2.77 -0.70
CA VAL A 381 10.20 -2.89 0.09
C VAL A 381 10.95 -1.57 -0.02
N VAL A 382 11.39 -1.03 1.12
CA VAL A 382 12.20 0.19 1.21
C VAL A 382 13.53 -0.18 1.85
N THR A 383 14.62 0.21 1.24
CA THR A 383 15.97 0.04 1.80
C THR A 383 16.62 1.38 2.02
N ASP A 384 17.33 1.53 3.13
CA ASP A 384 18.21 2.68 3.44
C ASP A 384 17.53 4.05 3.26
N PHE A 385 16.28 4.20 3.71
CA PHE A 385 15.44 5.36 3.41
C PHE A 385 16.07 6.72 3.69
N SER A 386 16.97 6.79 4.66
CA SER A 386 17.65 8.04 5.06
C SER A 386 18.97 8.30 4.32
N LEU A 387 19.45 7.33 3.53
CA LEU A 387 20.74 7.39 2.85
C LEU A 387 20.61 7.76 1.35
N PRO A 388 21.69 8.23 0.70
CA PRO A 388 21.70 8.44 -0.75
C PRO A 388 21.45 7.17 -1.57
N THR A 389 21.63 5.98 -0.96
CA THR A 389 21.38 4.66 -1.56
C THR A 389 19.94 4.19 -1.43
N ALA A 390 19.04 5.07 -0.95
CA ALA A 390 17.63 4.76 -0.73
C ALA A 390 16.95 4.21 -1.99
N LYS A 391 16.22 3.10 -1.81
CA LYS A 391 15.44 2.47 -2.89
C LYS A 391 14.06 2.09 -2.38
N VAL A 392 13.08 2.24 -3.27
CA VAL A 392 11.72 1.73 -3.08
C VAL A 392 11.42 0.76 -4.22
N PHE A 393 11.01 -0.46 -3.87
CA PHE A 393 10.39 -1.39 -4.81
C PHE A 393 8.90 -1.44 -4.53
N THR A 394 8.08 -1.27 -5.56
CA THR A 394 6.62 -1.27 -5.46
C THR A 394 5.97 -1.66 -6.79
N GLY A 395 4.64 -1.76 -6.84
CA GLY A 395 3.89 -2.09 -8.06
C GLY A 395 2.78 -3.10 -7.82
N SER A 396 2.42 -3.86 -8.85
CA SER A 396 1.40 -4.91 -8.73
C SER A 396 1.97 -6.28 -8.35
N SER A 397 3.27 -6.50 -8.55
CA SER A 397 3.97 -7.76 -8.26
C SER A 397 3.89 -8.15 -6.78
N ASN A 398 3.50 -9.39 -6.50
CA ASN A 398 3.53 -9.97 -5.16
C ASN A 398 4.93 -10.43 -4.72
N LEU A 399 5.97 -10.12 -5.49
CA LEU A 399 7.36 -10.52 -5.26
C LEU A 399 7.52 -12.06 -5.13
N ALA A 400 6.67 -12.82 -5.80
CA ALA A 400 6.62 -14.28 -5.76
C ALA A 400 7.05 -14.89 -7.10
N PRO A 401 7.96 -15.91 -7.13
CA PRO A 401 8.45 -16.48 -8.38
C PRO A 401 7.36 -16.94 -9.35
N SER A 402 6.27 -17.50 -8.83
CA SER A 402 5.14 -17.96 -9.66
C SER A 402 4.36 -16.80 -10.30
N GLY A 403 4.28 -15.65 -9.63
CA GLY A 403 3.71 -14.44 -10.18
C GLY A 403 4.58 -13.88 -11.30
N GLU A 404 5.89 -13.74 -11.04
CA GLU A 404 6.86 -13.22 -12.01
C GLU A 404 6.95 -14.03 -13.31
N THR A 405 6.62 -15.30 -13.27
CA THR A 405 6.66 -16.18 -14.46
C THR A 405 5.28 -16.49 -15.06
N GLY A 406 4.23 -15.92 -14.50
CA GLY A 406 2.87 -16.27 -14.95
C GLY A 406 1.85 -15.15 -14.99
N ASN A 407 1.97 -14.12 -14.16
CA ASN A 407 1.03 -13.00 -14.14
C ASN A 407 1.51 -11.86 -15.04
N GLY A 408 0.58 -11.11 -15.61
CA GLY A 408 0.85 -9.76 -16.09
C GLY A 408 0.97 -8.83 -14.90
N ASP A 409 2.18 -8.51 -14.51
CA ASP A 409 2.52 -7.67 -13.38
C ASP A 409 3.55 -6.60 -13.77
N HIS A 410 3.68 -5.56 -12.97
CA HIS A 410 4.78 -4.61 -13.05
C HIS A 410 5.45 -4.46 -11.69
N LEU A 411 6.77 -4.30 -11.72
CA LEU A 411 7.61 -3.94 -10.59
C LEU A 411 8.33 -2.63 -10.91
N ILE A 412 8.27 -1.69 -9.99
CA ILE A 412 8.84 -0.35 -10.10
C ILE A 412 9.91 -0.23 -9.03
N MET A 413 11.11 0.24 -9.39
CA MET A 413 12.15 0.63 -8.45
C MET A 413 12.42 2.11 -8.59
N ILE A 414 12.37 2.86 -7.48
CA ILE A 414 12.61 4.30 -7.42
C ILE A 414 13.83 4.53 -6.54
N GLU A 415 14.83 5.21 -7.07
CA GLU A 415 16.06 5.57 -6.34
C GLU A 415 15.96 7.01 -5.82
N ASP A 416 15.28 7.17 -4.67
CA ASP A 416 15.04 8.50 -4.11
C ASP A 416 14.75 8.47 -2.61
N ARG A 417 15.40 9.37 -1.85
CA ARG A 417 15.22 9.48 -0.39
C ARG A 417 13.84 10.01 0.00
N LYS A 418 13.29 10.97 -0.74
CA LYS A 418 11.99 11.58 -0.42
C LYS A 418 10.88 10.55 -0.58
N VAL A 419 10.88 9.82 -1.70
CA VAL A 419 9.94 8.73 -1.94
C VAL A 419 10.14 7.61 -0.91
N ALA A 420 11.38 7.21 -0.65
CA ALA A 420 11.70 6.18 0.34
C ALA A 420 11.24 6.56 1.75
N THR A 421 11.37 7.83 2.14
CA THR A 421 10.86 8.34 3.42
C THR A 421 9.34 8.24 3.49
N GLY A 422 8.61 8.59 2.44
CA GLY A 422 7.15 8.45 2.37
C GLY A 422 6.70 7.00 2.58
N TYR A 423 7.33 6.04 1.91
CA TYR A 423 7.04 4.62 2.09
C TYR A 423 7.48 4.08 3.45
N ALA A 424 8.58 4.58 4.03
CA ALA A 424 9.00 4.22 5.38
C ALA A 424 7.99 4.71 6.43
N ILE A 425 7.48 5.94 6.29
CA ILE A 425 6.41 6.48 7.13
C ILE A 425 5.15 5.61 7.02
N GLU A 426 4.75 5.22 5.81
CA GLU A 426 3.61 4.33 5.60
C GLU A 426 3.81 2.98 6.29
N ALA A 427 4.99 2.37 6.15
CA ALA A 427 5.32 1.11 6.82
C ALA A 427 5.21 1.24 8.35
N LEU A 428 5.76 2.32 8.92
CA LEU A 428 5.71 2.59 10.35
C LEU A 428 4.29 2.89 10.83
N ARG A 429 3.50 3.63 10.06
CA ARG A 429 2.09 3.92 10.35
C ARG A 429 1.28 2.64 10.51
N ILE A 430 1.44 1.71 9.58
CA ILE A 430 0.76 0.40 9.62
C ILE A 430 1.31 -0.45 10.76
N PHE A 431 2.63 -0.49 10.92
CA PHE A 431 3.27 -1.26 11.97
C PHE A 431 2.82 -0.81 13.37
N ASP A 432 2.86 0.48 13.66
CA ASP A 432 2.49 1.03 14.96
C ASP A 432 1.03 0.72 15.30
N HIS A 433 0.13 0.92 14.34
CA HIS A 433 -1.28 0.56 14.49
C HIS A 433 -1.50 -0.92 14.84
N LEU A 434 -0.72 -1.82 14.24
CA LEU A 434 -0.85 -3.27 14.44
C LEU A 434 -0.05 -3.77 15.65
N HIS A 435 1.11 -3.19 15.94
CA HIS A 435 2.00 -3.63 17.02
C HIS A 435 1.32 -3.60 18.39
N PHE A 436 0.64 -2.52 18.70
CA PHE A 436 -0.11 -2.41 19.94
C PHE A 436 -1.15 -3.56 20.07
N ARG A 437 -1.87 -3.86 19.01
CA ARG A 437 -2.88 -4.92 18.97
C ARG A 437 -2.29 -6.32 19.12
N SER A 438 -1.09 -6.55 18.58
CA SER A 438 -0.40 -7.83 18.78
C SER A 438 0.00 -8.06 20.24
N ARG A 439 0.48 -7.01 20.92
CA ARG A 439 0.86 -7.11 22.34
C ARG A 439 -0.32 -7.39 23.27
N MET A 440 -1.50 -6.92 22.93
CA MET A 440 -2.71 -7.23 23.71
C MET A 440 -3.03 -8.73 23.70
N ARG A 441 -2.82 -9.41 22.57
CA ARG A 441 -2.97 -10.86 22.47
C ARG A 441 -1.93 -11.61 23.29
N ASP A 442 -0.67 -11.20 23.20
CA ASP A 442 0.42 -11.88 23.90
C ASP A 442 0.24 -11.79 25.43
N ALA A 443 -0.10 -10.59 25.94
CA ALA A 443 -0.42 -10.38 27.35
C ALA A 443 -1.58 -11.26 27.88
N SER A 444 -2.46 -11.71 27.00
CA SER A 444 -3.59 -12.60 27.37
C SER A 444 -3.22 -14.08 27.35
N LYS A 445 -2.24 -14.49 26.54
CA LYS A 445 -1.71 -15.87 26.57
C LYS A 445 -0.98 -16.15 27.87
N GLU A 446 -0.28 -15.14 28.43
CA GLU A 446 0.33 -15.21 29.75
C GLU A 446 -0.70 -15.38 30.88
N LYS A 447 -1.98 -14.94 30.64
CA LYS A 447 -3.09 -15.16 31.60
C LYS A 447 -3.54 -16.60 31.77
N LYS A 448 -3.34 -17.47 30.78
CA LYS A 448 -3.66 -18.90 30.93
C LYS A 448 -2.80 -19.59 32.01
N GLY A 449 -1.71 -18.96 32.45
CA GLY A 449 -0.90 -19.33 33.60
C GLY A 449 -1.39 -18.81 34.96
N GLY A 450 -2.58 -18.23 35.08
CA GLY A 450 -3.22 -17.93 36.38
C GLY A 450 -2.93 -16.55 36.98
N LYS A 451 -2.17 -15.66 36.35
CA LYS A 451 -1.94 -14.30 36.85
C LYS A 451 -2.62 -13.25 35.97
N LYS A 452 -3.57 -12.50 36.53
CA LYS A 452 -4.14 -11.30 35.86
C LYS A 452 -3.02 -10.27 35.59
N PRO A 453 -2.99 -9.62 34.42
CA PRO A 453 -2.14 -8.43 34.26
C PRO A 453 -2.54 -7.42 35.32
N LYS A 454 -1.60 -7.02 36.14
CA LYS A 454 -1.88 -6.18 37.33
C LYS A 454 -2.09 -4.70 37.01
N GLU A 455 -1.76 -4.26 35.76
CA GLU A 455 -1.82 -2.84 35.46
C GLU A 455 -2.40 -2.60 34.06
N PRO A 456 -3.22 -1.55 33.87
CA PRO A 456 -3.60 -1.08 32.56
C PRO A 456 -2.36 -0.67 31.77
N LEU A 457 -2.43 -0.71 30.43
CA LEU A 457 -1.39 -0.19 29.57
C LEU A 457 -1.12 1.27 29.94
N ALA A 458 0.04 1.52 30.50
CA ALA A 458 0.47 2.86 30.88
C ALA A 458 1.77 3.19 30.14
N LEU A 459 1.93 4.46 29.79
CA LEU A 459 3.21 4.95 29.30
C LEU A 459 4.28 4.68 30.37
N ARG A 460 5.42 4.12 29.93
CA ARG A 460 6.56 3.93 30.82
C ARG A 460 7.00 5.29 31.36
N LYS A 461 7.16 5.39 32.66
CA LYS A 461 7.64 6.61 33.31
C LYS A 461 9.08 6.89 32.89
N PRO A 462 9.46 8.15 32.62
CA PRO A 462 10.82 8.51 32.25
C PRO A 462 11.83 8.46 33.44
N LYS A 463 11.38 8.17 34.64
CA LYS A 463 12.24 8.02 35.79
C LYS A 463 12.51 6.55 36.09
N ALA A 464 13.74 6.25 36.46
CA ALA A 464 14.13 4.95 36.99
C ALA A 464 13.16 4.53 38.11
N ILE A 465 12.70 3.31 38.08
CA ILE A 465 12.02 2.68 39.21
C ILE A 465 13.14 2.00 40.03
N SER A 466 13.07 2.08 41.35
CA SER A 466 14.09 1.45 42.23
C SER A 466 14.46 0.04 41.75
N GLY A 467 15.73 -0.16 41.41
CA GLY A 467 16.27 -1.42 40.90
C GLY A 467 16.08 -1.68 39.40
N LYS A 468 15.52 -0.71 38.62
CA LYS A 468 15.41 -0.81 37.13
C LYS A 468 15.83 0.49 36.49
N GLU A 469 16.62 0.42 35.45
CA GLU A 469 17.00 1.55 34.61
C GLU A 469 15.77 2.23 33.98
N ALA A 470 15.88 3.52 33.65
CA ALA A 470 14.85 4.20 32.90
C ALA A 470 14.74 3.59 31.49
N TRP A 471 13.52 3.50 30.96
CA TRP A 471 13.26 2.81 29.70
C TRP A 471 14.06 3.34 28.50
N PHE A 472 14.53 4.58 28.55
CA PHE A 472 15.27 5.22 27.48
C PHE A 472 16.79 5.02 27.59
N GLU A 473 17.33 4.56 28.72
CA GLU A 473 18.77 4.43 28.93
C GLU A 473 19.41 3.44 27.94
N GLU A 474 18.70 2.35 27.61
CA GLU A 474 19.14 1.37 26.62
C GLU A 474 19.42 1.98 25.24
N TYR A 475 18.75 3.10 24.90
CA TYR A 475 18.92 3.82 23.63
C TYR A 475 20.15 4.73 23.59
N TYR A 476 20.87 4.85 24.72
CA TYR A 476 22.08 5.65 24.87
C TYR A 476 23.31 4.81 25.20
N VAL A 477 23.19 3.48 25.20
CA VAL A 477 24.34 2.59 25.42
C VAL A 477 25.20 2.56 24.15
N PRO A 478 26.45 3.03 24.20
CA PRO A 478 27.30 3.09 23.01
C PRO A 478 27.51 1.73 22.34
N GLY A 479 27.36 1.69 21.01
CA GLY A 479 27.51 0.47 20.20
C GLY A 479 26.33 -0.49 20.28
N SER A 480 25.26 -0.16 21.04
CA SER A 480 24.05 -0.99 21.06
C SER A 480 23.21 -0.80 19.80
N GLN A 481 22.40 -1.82 19.47
CA GLN A 481 21.41 -1.70 18.39
C GLN A 481 20.43 -0.54 18.67
N HIS A 482 19.97 -0.39 19.90
CA HIS A 482 19.07 0.70 20.29
C HIS A 482 19.66 2.09 20.07
N GLU A 483 20.98 2.27 20.27
CA GLU A 483 21.65 3.51 19.93
C GLU A 483 21.64 3.75 18.41
N GLY A 484 21.89 2.71 17.62
CA GLY A 484 21.80 2.77 16.16
C GLY A 484 20.41 3.16 15.70
N ASP A 485 19.37 2.54 16.24
CA ASP A 485 17.97 2.81 15.95
C ASP A 485 17.60 4.28 16.30
N ARG A 486 18.02 4.77 17.46
CA ARG A 486 17.83 6.16 17.86
C ARG A 486 18.50 7.13 16.88
N LYS A 487 19.75 6.87 16.50
CA LYS A 487 20.50 7.71 15.56
C LYS A 487 19.86 7.74 14.16
N LEU A 488 19.28 6.64 13.72
CA LEU A 488 18.60 6.55 12.43
C LEU A 488 17.45 7.57 12.28
N PHE A 489 16.71 7.83 13.35
CA PHE A 489 15.58 8.76 13.37
C PHE A 489 15.91 10.16 13.91
N SER A 490 17.15 10.42 14.29
CA SER A 490 17.58 11.72 14.81
C SER A 490 18.50 12.51 13.87
N GLN A 491 18.62 12.07 12.60
CA GLN A 491 19.43 12.72 11.56
C GLN A 491 18.66 13.81 10.81
#